data_fb0d16c85ab7ad982af8cd45e58f7be0
#
_entry.id   fb0d16c85ab7ad982af8cd45e58f7be0
#
_cell.length_a   1.000
_cell.length_b   1.000
_cell.length_c   1.000
_cell.angle_alpha   90.00
_cell.angle_beta   90.00
_cell.angle_gamma   90.00
#
_symmetry.space_group_name_H-M   'P 1'
#
loop_
_entity.id
_entity.type
_entity.pdbx_description
1 polymer ?
#
loop_
_entity_poly.entity_id
_entity_poly.type
_entity_poly.pdbx_seq_one_letter_code
_entity_poly.pdbx_strand_id
1 'polypeptide(L)'
;MVHASTTPASEVLTIIGWLTEKETVYQVNGGWGVDALVGRQTREHGDLDVFVDADVVPDLIEWLASRGYEPVTDWLPIRIELASEHGRVDVHPMVIRPNGDGVQQGFEDAVFTHPAVARTRGSIDGVPVIVGTAERLRELRNGYDPRPEDEHDLELLSRLRDGGADQQPESASTRKPVLSRMECYTNLDNLAGLRGCWNAAGAGGRGRCLRRHGV
;
A
#
# COMPACT_ATOMS: atom_id res chain seq x y z
N MET A 1 -0.11 15.09 -20.87
CA MET A 1 -0.73 15.85 -19.74
C MET A 1 0.38 16.38 -18.83
N VAL A 2 0.12 17.46 -18.06
CA VAL A 2 1.09 17.96 -17.07
C VAL A 2 0.83 17.17 -15.79
N HIS A 3 1.84 16.41 -15.33
CA HIS A 3 1.75 15.71 -14.06
C HIS A 3 2.26 16.63 -12.95
N ALA A 4 1.67 16.53 -11.76
CA ALA A 4 2.14 17.26 -10.59
C ALA A 4 3.59 16.84 -10.25
N SER A 5 4.39 17.80 -9.78
CA SER A 5 5.74 17.55 -9.29
C SER A 5 5.76 17.06 -7.83
N THR A 6 4.66 17.29 -7.10
CA THR A 6 4.49 16.92 -5.68
C THR A 6 3.09 16.37 -5.46
N THR A 7 2.95 15.53 -4.44
CA THR A 7 1.67 14.95 -4.01
C THR A 7 1.31 15.57 -2.67
N PRO A 8 0.32 16.49 -2.60
CA PRO A 8 -0.02 17.19 -1.36
C PRO A 8 -0.77 16.30 -0.36
N ALA A 9 -0.73 16.66 0.92
CA ALA A 9 -1.42 15.95 2.01
C ALA A 9 -2.91 15.74 1.73
N SER A 10 -3.59 16.72 1.13
CA SER A 10 -5.01 16.62 0.77
C SER A 10 -5.29 15.48 -0.22
N GLU A 11 -4.41 15.27 -1.19
CA GLU A 11 -4.56 14.17 -2.16
C GLU A 11 -4.24 12.82 -1.51
N VAL A 12 -3.18 12.76 -0.69
CA VAL A 12 -2.88 11.56 0.11
C VAL A 12 -4.08 11.16 0.94
N LEU A 13 -4.69 12.11 1.68
CA LEU A 13 -5.87 11.83 2.51
C LEU A 13 -7.09 11.42 1.70
N THR A 14 -7.24 11.93 0.49
CA THR A 14 -8.31 11.51 -0.44
C THR A 14 -8.16 10.04 -0.81
N ILE A 15 -6.92 9.61 -1.16
CA ILE A 15 -6.64 8.22 -1.54
C ILE A 15 -6.78 7.28 -0.33
N ILE A 16 -6.22 7.68 0.82
CA ILE A 16 -6.32 6.90 2.06
C ILE A 16 -7.77 6.81 2.55
N GLY A 17 -8.56 7.86 2.37
CA GLY A 17 -10.00 7.87 2.65
C GLY A 17 -10.72 6.79 1.86
N TRP A 18 -10.47 6.70 0.55
CA TRP A 18 -11.03 5.67 -0.30
C TRP A 18 -10.63 4.25 0.16
N LEU A 19 -9.35 4.01 0.48
CA LEU A 19 -8.88 2.73 0.99
C LEU A 19 -9.54 2.37 2.34
N THR A 20 -9.75 3.35 3.20
CA THR A 20 -10.42 3.18 4.49
C THR A 20 -11.91 2.84 4.33
N GLU A 21 -12.61 3.49 3.39
CA GLU A 21 -14.01 3.18 3.07
C GLU A 21 -14.20 1.77 2.50
N LYS A 22 -13.19 1.26 1.80
CA LYS A 22 -13.15 -0.13 1.31
C LYS A 22 -12.80 -1.15 2.42
N GLU A 23 -12.51 -0.69 3.63
CA GLU A 23 -12.10 -1.54 4.77
C GLU A 23 -10.92 -2.46 4.42
N THR A 24 -10.05 -2.03 3.50
CA THR A 24 -8.92 -2.83 3.01
C THR A 24 -7.67 -2.65 3.88
N VAL A 25 -6.79 -3.64 3.83
CA VAL A 25 -5.48 -3.53 4.47
C VAL A 25 -4.56 -2.68 3.60
N TYR A 26 -4.02 -1.61 4.18
CA TYR A 26 -3.02 -0.77 3.54
C TYR A 26 -1.92 -0.36 4.52
N GLN A 27 -0.83 0.20 3.99
CA GLN A 27 0.27 0.77 4.77
C GLN A 27 0.92 1.89 3.96
N VAL A 28 0.89 3.11 4.49
CA VAL A 28 1.64 4.24 3.92
C VAL A 28 3.12 4.09 4.26
N ASN A 29 3.97 4.30 3.26
CA ASN A 29 5.42 4.20 3.35
C ASN A 29 6.09 5.48 2.81
N GLY A 30 7.34 5.37 2.36
CA GLY A 30 8.07 6.49 1.80
C GLY A 30 8.15 7.70 2.72
N GLY A 31 8.22 8.87 2.15
CA GLY A 31 8.29 10.13 2.90
C GLY A 31 7.01 10.45 3.67
N TRP A 32 5.84 10.19 3.09
CA TRP A 32 4.56 10.38 3.77
C TRP A 32 4.39 9.46 4.99
N GLY A 33 4.94 8.24 4.94
CA GLY A 33 4.97 7.34 6.09
C GLY A 33 5.80 7.90 7.26
N VAL A 34 6.95 8.52 6.95
CA VAL A 34 7.80 9.18 7.96
C VAL A 34 7.08 10.38 8.58
N ASP A 35 6.53 11.27 7.74
CA ASP A 35 5.82 12.45 8.22
C ASP A 35 4.58 12.10 9.04
N ALA A 36 3.89 11.04 8.68
CA ALA A 36 2.77 10.54 9.46
C ALA A 36 3.17 10.05 10.86
N LEU A 37 4.35 9.43 11.00
CA LEU A 37 4.90 9.05 12.32
C LEU A 37 5.35 10.26 13.13
N VAL A 38 5.93 11.27 12.46
CA VAL A 38 6.36 12.53 13.09
C VAL A 38 5.15 13.40 13.48
N GLY A 39 3.99 13.20 12.83
CA GLY A 39 2.75 13.95 13.06
C GLY A 39 2.70 15.32 12.39
N ARG A 40 3.61 15.60 11.48
CA ARG A 40 3.63 16.82 10.67
C ARG A 40 4.39 16.63 9.38
N GLN A 41 4.05 17.36 8.34
CA GLN A 41 4.83 17.40 7.10
C GLN A 41 6.18 18.09 7.35
N THR A 42 7.27 17.41 7.01
CA THR A 42 8.65 17.90 7.21
C THR A 42 9.32 18.36 5.92
N ARG A 43 8.82 17.91 4.76
CA ARG A 43 9.25 18.30 3.42
C ARG A 43 8.13 18.09 2.39
N GLU A 44 8.32 18.54 1.17
CA GLU A 44 7.47 18.16 0.05
C GLU A 44 7.78 16.72 -0.39
N HIS A 45 6.74 16.01 -0.85
CA HIS A 45 6.84 14.63 -1.33
C HIS A 45 6.43 14.55 -2.80
N GLY A 46 7.22 13.86 -3.61
CA GLY A 46 6.97 13.66 -5.03
C GLY A 46 5.79 12.72 -5.29
N ASP A 47 5.58 11.76 -4.41
CA ASP A 47 4.62 10.67 -4.55
C ASP A 47 4.06 10.19 -3.21
N LEU A 48 3.04 9.35 -3.28
CA LEU A 48 2.53 8.52 -2.19
C LEU A 48 2.95 7.08 -2.43
N ASP A 49 3.86 6.55 -1.61
CA ASP A 49 4.15 5.12 -1.56
C ASP A 49 3.12 4.40 -0.66
N VAL A 50 2.38 3.44 -1.20
CA VAL A 50 1.39 2.69 -0.43
C VAL A 50 1.40 1.21 -0.75
N PHE A 51 1.52 0.36 0.27
CA PHE A 51 1.24 -1.06 0.17
C PHE A 51 -0.25 -1.27 0.35
N VAL A 52 -0.86 -2.09 -0.51
CA VAL A 52 -2.31 -2.28 -0.58
C VAL A 52 -2.62 -3.77 -0.78
N ASP A 53 -3.70 -4.26 -0.14
CA ASP A 53 -4.21 -5.60 -0.43
C ASP A 53 -4.43 -5.78 -1.93
N ALA A 54 -3.81 -6.84 -2.49
CA ALA A 54 -3.84 -7.11 -3.91
C ALA A 54 -5.26 -7.24 -4.48
N ASP A 55 -6.22 -7.70 -3.67
CA ASP A 55 -7.60 -7.89 -4.09
C ASP A 55 -8.33 -6.58 -4.43
N VAL A 56 -7.90 -5.45 -3.83
CA VAL A 56 -8.53 -4.14 -4.06
C VAL A 56 -7.82 -3.30 -5.13
N VAL A 57 -6.63 -3.70 -5.55
CA VAL A 57 -5.80 -2.92 -6.50
C VAL A 57 -6.50 -2.65 -7.83
N PRO A 58 -7.24 -3.60 -8.45
CA PRO A 58 -7.99 -3.30 -9.68
C PRO A 58 -9.01 -2.17 -9.51
N ASP A 59 -9.79 -2.20 -8.42
CA ASP A 59 -10.77 -1.17 -8.10
C ASP A 59 -10.10 0.18 -7.82
N LEU A 60 -8.94 0.16 -7.14
CA LEU A 60 -8.15 1.37 -6.87
C LEU A 60 -7.67 2.01 -8.17
N ILE A 61 -7.14 1.22 -9.10
CA ILE A 61 -6.67 1.71 -10.41
C ILE A 61 -7.84 2.33 -11.19
N GLU A 62 -9.00 1.67 -11.23
CA GLU A 62 -10.18 2.18 -11.90
C GLU A 62 -10.67 3.50 -11.29
N TRP A 63 -10.69 3.57 -9.95
CA TRP A 63 -11.07 4.78 -9.24
C TRP A 63 -10.07 5.93 -9.48
N LEU A 64 -8.76 5.66 -9.43
CA LEU A 64 -7.72 6.64 -9.75
C LEU A 64 -7.84 7.12 -11.21
N ALA A 65 -8.10 6.21 -12.16
CA ALA A 65 -8.31 6.57 -13.56
C ALA A 65 -9.51 7.51 -13.73
N SER A 66 -10.60 7.31 -12.98
CA SER A 66 -11.76 8.21 -12.98
C SER A 66 -11.43 9.63 -12.46
N ARG A 67 -10.31 9.79 -11.74
CA ARG A 67 -9.75 11.04 -11.24
C ARG A 67 -8.64 11.61 -12.12
N GLY A 68 -8.42 11.04 -13.31
CA GLY A 68 -7.43 11.50 -14.27
C GLY A 68 -6.02 10.97 -14.05
N TYR A 69 -5.84 9.95 -13.21
CA TYR A 69 -4.56 9.27 -13.08
C TYR A 69 -4.32 8.33 -14.26
N GLU A 70 -3.10 8.35 -14.78
CA GLU A 70 -2.64 7.46 -15.85
C GLU A 70 -1.41 6.66 -15.38
N PRO A 71 -1.28 5.39 -15.77
CA PRO A 71 -0.09 4.61 -15.47
C PRO A 71 1.17 5.26 -16.09
N VAL A 72 2.20 5.47 -15.28
CA VAL A 72 3.55 5.91 -15.68
C VAL A 72 4.51 4.74 -15.75
N THR A 73 4.37 3.83 -14.76
CA THR A 73 5.11 2.57 -14.70
C THR A 73 4.12 1.46 -14.36
N ASP A 74 4.09 0.38 -15.13
CA ASP A 74 3.26 -0.79 -14.85
C ASP A 74 4.14 -2.04 -14.81
N TRP A 75 4.43 -2.51 -13.61
CA TRP A 75 5.16 -3.73 -13.30
C TRP A 75 4.33 -4.67 -12.42
N LEU A 76 3.00 -4.65 -12.60
CA LEU A 76 2.15 -5.56 -11.85
C LEU A 76 2.53 -7.03 -12.08
N PRO A 77 2.50 -7.86 -11.04
CA PRO A 77 1.99 -7.61 -9.69
C PRO A 77 3.01 -7.02 -8.71
N ILE A 78 4.17 -6.53 -9.14
CA ILE A 78 5.22 -6.00 -8.26
C ILE A 78 4.85 -4.61 -7.75
N ARG A 79 4.56 -3.68 -8.68
CA ARG A 79 4.12 -2.31 -8.40
C ARG A 79 3.48 -1.66 -9.62
N ILE A 80 2.71 -0.62 -9.40
CA ILE A 80 2.22 0.29 -10.43
C ILE A 80 2.32 1.72 -9.94
N GLU A 81 2.94 2.59 -10.74
CA GLU A 81 2.99 4.03 -10.50
C GLU A 81 1.98 4.72 -11.40
N LEU A 82 1.12 5.55 -10.82
CA LEU A 82 0.13 6.35 -11.52
C LEU A 82 0.38 7.83 -11.23
N ALA A 83 0.11 8.71 -12.22
CA ALA A 83 0.29 10.14 -12.06
C ALA A 83 -0.86 10.91 -12.70
N SER A 84 -1.18 12.08 -12.11
CA SER A 84 -2.17 13.05 -12.60
C SER A 84 -1.68 14.47 -12.32
N GLU A 85 -2.54 15.47 -12.57
CA GLU A 85 -2.32 16.84 -12.12
C GLU A 85 -2.43 17.01 -10.59
N HIS A 86 -3.01 16.03 -9.89
CA HIS A 86 -3.20 16.05 -8.43
C HIS A 86 -2.03 15.47 -7.64
N GLY A 87 -1.22 14.62 -8.27
CA GLY A 87 -0.09 13.95 -7.61
C GLY A 87 0.35 12.68 -8.32
N ARG A 88 1.20 11.92 -7.61
CA ARG A 88 1.70 10.60 -8.00
C ARG A 88 1.44 9.59 -6.90
N VAL A 89 1.15 8.35 -7.29
CA VAL A 89 0.90 7.24 -6.36
C VAL A 89 1.69 6.02 -6.84
N ASP A 90 2.52 5.47 -5.97
CA ASP A 90 3.21 4.20 -6.19
C ASP A 90 2.53 3.11 -5.36
N VAL A 91 1.77 2.27 -6.03
CA VAL A 91 0.97 1.20 -5.42
C VAL A 91 1.75 -0.11 -5.47
N HIS A 92 1.96 -0.70 -4.31
CA HIS A 92 2.62 -1.98 -4.13
C HIS A 92 1.60 -3.03 -3.65
N PRO A 93 1.13 -3.92 -4.56
CA PRO A 93 0.19 -4.98 -4.18
C PRO A 93 0.81 -5.96 -3.18
N MET A 94 0.07 -6.35 -2.16
CA MET A 94 0.46 -7.42 -1.24
C MET A 94 -0.72 -8.37 -0.99
N VAL A 95 -0.47 -9.67 -1.06
CA VAL A 95 -1.47 -10.69 -0.70
C VAL A 95 -1.55 -10.79 0.81
N ILE A 96 -2.71 -10.57 1.39
CA ILE A 96 -2.92 -10.62 2.83
C ILE A 96 -3.15 -12.06 3.29
N ARG A 97 -2.33 -12.53 4.23
CA ARG A 97 -2.45 -13.86 4.86
C ARG A 97 -3.45 -13.84 6.02
N PRO A 98 -3.95 -15.01 6.46
CA PRO A 98 -4.88 -15.09 7.59
C PRO A 98 -4.38 -14.48 8.91
N ASN A 99 -3.06 -14.43 9.12
CA ASN A 99 -2.45 -13.77 10.29
C ASN A 99 -2.30 -12.25 10.12
N GLY A 100 -2.74 -11.70 8.98
CA GLY A 100 -2.68 -10.28 8.66
C GLY A 100 -1.37 -9.84 8.00
N ASP A 101 -0.37 -10.69 7.84
CA ASP A 101 0.86 -10.35 7.12
C ASP A 101 0.58 -10.16 5.63
N GLY A 102 1.23 -9.17 5.02
CA GLY A 102 1.24 -8.97 3.58
C GLY A 102 2.41 -9.68 2.92
N VAL A 103 2.19 -10.24 1.74
CA VAL A 103 3.24 -10.83 0.90
C VAL A 103 3.26 -10.11 -0.44
N GLN A 104 4.36 -9.46 -0.73
CA GLN A 104 4.61 -8.73 -1.98
C GLN A 104 5.57 -9.51 -2.87
N GLN A 105 5.27 -9.59 -4.16
CA GLN A 105 6.20 -10.09 -5.17
C GLN A 105 7.24 -9.02 -5.51
N GLY A 106 8.50 -9.41 -5.64
CA GLY A 106 9.59 -8.58 -6.15
C GLY A 106 10.08 -9.05 -7.52
N PHE A 107 11.16 -8.45 -8.01
CA PHE A 107 11.84 -8.89 -9.22
C PHE A 107 12.57 -10.21 -9.01
N GLU A 108 12.84 -10.95 -10.09
CA GLU A 108 13.61 -12.21 -10.06
C GLU A 108 13.06 -13.25 -9.05
N ASP A 109 11.72 -13.36 -8.99
CA ASP A 109 11.01 -14.24 -8.06
C ASP A 109 11.25 -13.95 -6.55
N ALA A 110 11.80 -12.79 -6.22
CA ALA A 110 11.93 -12.36 -4.84
C ALA A 110 10.54 -12.19 -4.20
N VAL A 111 10.45 -12.51 -2.91
CA VAL A 111 9.21 -12.36 -2.12
C VAL A 111 9.53 -11.60 -0.86
N PHE A 112 8.78 -10.54 -0.60
CA PHE A 112 8.90 -9.73 0.61
C PHE A 112 7.70 -9.95 1.53
N THR A 113 7.99 -10.14 2.81
CA THR A 113 6.94 -10.21 3.84
C THR A 113 6.84 -8.89 4.59
N HIS A 114 5.61 -8.41 4.77
CA HIS A 114 5.25 -7.21 5.51
C HIS A 114 4.44 -7.62 6.74
N PRO A 115 5.08 -7.84 7.92
CA PRO A 115 4.40 -8.34 9.11
C PRO A 115 3.28 -7.40 9.56
N ALA A 116 2.15 -7.94 9.98
CA ALA A 116 1.02 -7.17 10.50
C ALA A 116 1.44 -6.29 11.71
N VAL A 117 2.32 -6.83 12.56
CA VAL A 117 2.87 -6.13 13.74
C VAL A 117 3.78 -4.96 13.37
N ALA A 118 4.27 -4.89 12.14
CA ALA A 118 5.07 -3.77 11.63
C ALA A 118 4.20 -2.61 11.11
N ARG A 119 2.87 -2.69 11.22
CA ARG A 119 1.94 -1.59 10.95
C ARG A 119 1.55 -0.90 12.26
N THR A 120 1.49 0.41 12.21
CA THR A 120 1.10 1.25 13.36
C THR A 120 0.23 2.41 12.89
N ARG A 121 -0.24 3.23 13.81
CA ARG A 121 -0.96 4.46 13.50
C ARG A 121 -0.01 5.63 13.44
N GLY A 122 -0.18 6.46 12.42
CA GLY A 122 0.37 7.79 12.30
C GLY A 122 -0.74 8.80 12.04
N SER A 123 -0.39 10.05 11.72
CA SER A 123 -1.38 11.06 11.33
C SER A 123 -0.81 11.98 10.24
N ILE A 124 -1.66 12.33 9.27
CA ILE A 124 -1.38 13.33 8.24
C ILE A 124 -2.43 14.43 8.42
N ASP A 125 -2.00 15.66 8.64
CA ASP A 125 -2.88 16.80 8.95
C ASP A 125 -3.91 16.48 10.06
N GLY A 126 -3.48 15.73 11.08
CA GLY A 126 -4.34 15.31 12.20
C GLY A 126 -5.28 14.15 11.90
N VAL A 127 -5.34 13.66 10.65
CA VAL A 127 -6.16 12.50 10.26
C VAL A 127 -5.39 11.23 10.51
N PRO A 128 -5.93 10.24 11.27
CA PRO A 128 -5.25 8.97 11.50
C PRO A 128 -5.08 8.15 10.22
N VAL A 129 -3.88 7.60 10.02
CA VAL A 129 -3.54 6.72 8.89
C VAL A 129 -2.76 5.50 9.37
N ILE A 130 -2.76 4.41 8.60
CA ILE A 130 -1.95 3.23 8.89
C ILE A 130 -0.62 3.35 8.15
N VAL A 131 0.48 3.24 8.90
CA VAL A 131 1.85 3.39 8.38
C VAL A 131 2.73 2.24 8.84
N GLY A 132 3.92 2.10 8.26
CA GLY A 132 4.96 1.23 8.81
C GLY A 132 5.51 1.78 10.13
N THR A 133 5.90 0.90 11.08
CA THR A 133 6.67 1.33 12.26
C THR A 133 7.96 2.01 11.84
N ALA A 134 8.55 2.82 12.72
CA ALA A 134 9.83 3.49 12.44
C ALA A 134 10.95 2.50 12.06
N GLU A 135 10.97 1.33 12.68
CA GLU A 135 11.89 0.24 12.33
C GLU A 135 11.62 -0.26 10.91
N ARG A 136 10.35 -0.53 10.56
CA ARG A 136 9.96 -0.99 9.22
C ARG A 136 10.31 0.03 8.15
N LEU A 137 10.02 1.30 8.37
CA LEU A 137 10.35 2.36 7.40
C LEU A 137 11.86 2.52 7.19
N ARG A 138 12.71 2.21 8.19
CA ARG A 138 14.16 2.13 8.02
C ARG A 138 14.58 0.91 7.21
N GLU A 139 14.02 -0.26 7.51
CA GLU A 139 14.31 -1.50 6.76
C GLU A 139 14.03 -1.34 5.26
N LEU A 140 12.91 -0.68 4.90
CA LEU A 140 12.53 -0.44 3.52
C LEU A 140 13.49 0.50 2.76
N ARG A 141 14.37 1.21 3.47
CA ARG A 141 15.42 2.08 2.89
C ARG A 141 16.79 1.42 2.83
N ASN A 142 16.90 0.14 3.23
CA ASN A 142 18.15 -0.61 3.13
C ASN A 142 18.30 -1.21 1.72
N GLY A 143 19.55 -1.25 1.22
CA GLY A 143 19.90 -1.97 0.00
C GLY A 143 20.18 -1.08 -1.21
N TYR A 144 20.15 0.25 -1.04
CA TYR A 144 20.58 1.22 -2.05
C TYR A 144 21.30 2.40 -1.37
N ASP A 145 22.04 3.18 -2.16
CA ASP A 145 22.70 4.39 -1.64
C ASP A 145 21.64 5.46 -1.32
N PRO A 146 21.61 6.00 -0.09
CA PRO A 146 20.58 6.95 0.33
C PRO A 146 20.67 8.26 -0.46
N ARG A 147 19.54 8.77 -0.90
CA ARG A 147 19.40 10.11 -1.45
C ARG A 147 19.31 11.14 -0.31
N PRO A 148 19.46 12.45 -0.56
CA PRO A 148 19.30 13.47 0.48
C PRO A 148 17.97 13.40 1.24
N GLU A 149 16.88 13.05 0.55
CA GLU A 149 15.56 12.85 1.14
C GLU A 149 15.55 11.64 2.08
N ASP A 150 16.24 10.57 1.73
CA ASP A 150 16.34 9.36 2.55
C ASP A 150 17.16 9.63 3.81
N GLU A 151 18.26 10.43 3.72
CA GLU A 151 19.06 10.85 4.87
C GLU A 151 18.22 11.67 5.86
N HIS A 152 17.44 12.64 5.35
CA HIS A 152 16.50 13.44 6.14
C HIS A 152 15.48 12.55 6.87
N ASP A 153 14.85 11.63 6.15
CA ASP A 153 13.86 10.71 6.69
C ASP A 153 14.46 9.76 7.75
N LEU A 154 15.68 9.24 7.50
CA LEU A 154 16.41 8.38 8.46
C LEU A 154 16.77 9.10 9.74
N GLU A 155 17.16 10.40 9.65
CA GLU A 155 17.42 11.23 10.83
C GLU A 155 16.15 11.40 11.68
N LEU A 156 15.02 11.71 11.06
CA LEU A 156 13.73 11.81 11.76
C LEU A 156 13.34 10.49 12.44
N LEU A 157 13.42 9.38 11.71
CA LEU A 157 13.13 8.04 12.24
C LEU A 157 14.07 7.65 13.41
N SER A 158 15.33 8.11 13.43
CA SER A 158 16.24 7.85 14.54
C SER A 158 15.78 8.51 15.83
N ARG A 159 15.28 9.73 15.73
CA ARG A 159 14.77 10.52 16.89
C ARG A 159 13.51 9.91 17.50
N LEU A 160 12.68 9.21 16.71
CA LEU A 160 11.49 8.52 17.23
C LEU A 160 11.83 7.32 18.13
N ARG A 161 13.05 6.75 18.04
CA ARG A 161 13.51 5.67 18.93
C ARG A 161 13.73 6.16 20.37
N ASP A 162 14.19 7.40 20.51
CA ASP A 162 14.62 7.92 21.80
C ASP A 162 13.47 8.53 22.63
N GLY A 163 12.29 8.76 22.00
CA GLY A 163 11.11 9.36 22.64
C GLY A 163 9.94 8.42 22.95
N GLY A 164 10.03 7.16 22.58
CA GLY A 164 8.88 6.24 22.54
C GLY A 164 8.76 5.24 23.68
N ALA A 165 8.70 5.69 24.94
CA ALA A 165 8.36 4.82 26.08
C ALA A 165 6.95 5.04 26.66
N ASP A 166 6.14 5.95 26.10
CA ASP A 166 4.85 6.32 26.72
C ASP A 166 3.68 6.45 25.71
N GLN A 167 3.40 5.40 24.93
CA GLN A 167 2.07 5.23 24.35
C GLN A 167 1.63 3.76 24.50
N GLN A 168 1.10 3.46 25.68
CA GLN A 168 0.34 2.23 25.88
C GLN A 168 -0.90 2.27 24.98
N PRO A 169 -1.24 1.17 24.27
CA PRO A 169 -2.49 1.09 23.54
C PRO A 169 -3.64 1.07 24.54
N GLU A 170 -4.55 2.04 24.45
CA GLU A 170 -5.85 1.92 25.10
C GLU A 170 -6.52 0.62 24.65
N SER A 171 -6.96 -0.14 25.64
CA SER A 171 -7.58 -1.45 25.53
C SER A 171 -8.72 -1.43 24.50
N ALA A 172 -8.54 -2.16 23.42
CA ALA A 172 -9.59 -2.42 22.45
C ALA A 172 -10.74 -3.16 23.10
N SER A 173 -11.88 -2.47 23.18
CA SER A 173 -13.17 -3.03 23.54
C SER A 173 -13.50 -4.20 22.62
N THR A 174 -13.74 -5.35 23.22
CA THR A 174 -14.17 -6.61 22.62
C THR A 174 -15.41 -6.42 21.72
N ARG A 175 -15.24 -6.34 20.42
CA ARG A 175 -16.28 -6.70 19.45
C ARG A 175 -15.91 -8.03 18.81
N LYS A 176 -16.82 -9.00 18.97
CA LYS A 176 -16.71 -10.34 18.40
C LYS A 176 -16.56 -10.25 16.87
N PRO A 177 -15.68 -11.04 16.25
CA PRO A 177 -15.60 -11.11 14.80
C PRO A 177 -16.87 -11.76 14.23
N VAL A 178 -17.48 -11.11 13.26
CA VAL A 178 -18.52 -11.71 12.43
C VAL A 178 -17.83 -12.68 11.47
N LEU A 179 -17.96 -13.97 11.77
CA LEU A 179 -17.55 -15.05 10.87
C LEU A 179 -18.55 -15.10 9.71
N SER A 180 -18.16 -14.64 8.53
CA SER A 180 -18.85 -15.03 7.31
C SER A 180 -17.87 -15.16 6.14
N ARG A 181 -17.77 -16.38 5.69
CA ARG A 181 -17.18 -16.84 4.43
C ARG A 181 -15.65 -16.78 4.30
N MET A 182 -15.04 -17.80 4.89
CA MET A 182 -13.69 -18.23 4.55
C MET A 182 -13.72 -19.73 4.23
N GLU A 183 -13.84 -20.07 2.98
CA GLU A 183 -13.40 -21.36 2.46
C GLU A 183 -12.71 -21.15 1.10
N CYS A 184 -11.54 -21.77 0.97
CA CYS A 184 -10.66 -21.89 -0.19
C CYS A 184 -9.60 -20.81 -0.38
N TYR A 185 -8.46 -20.99 0.29
CA TYR A 185 -7.13 -20.77 -0.32
C TYR A 185 -6.06 -21.41 0.57
N THR A 186 -5.90 -22.71 0.45
CA THR A 186 -4.72 -23.43 0.93
C THR A 186 -4.01 -23.99 -0.29
N ASN A 187 -3.10 -23.23 -0.88
CA ASN A 187 -1.91 -23.74 -1.57
C ASN A 187 -1.07 -22.59 -2.17
N LEU A 188 0.22 -22.60 -1.86
CA LEU A 188 1.23 -21.67 -2.39
C LEU A 188 1.44 -21.81 -3.92
N ASP A 189 0.86 -22.83 -4.55
CA ASP A 189 0.99 -23.10 -5.99
C ASP A 189 0.10 -22.19 -6.88
N ASN A 190 -0.69 -21.28 -6.30
CA ASN A 190 -1.64 -20.47 -7.06
C ASN A 190 -1.15 -19.06 -7.43
N LEU A 191 0.08 -18.67 -7.07
CA LEU A 191 0.67 -17.40 -7.55
C LEU A 191 0.87 -17.40 -9.08
N ALA A 192 1.02 -18.58 -9.69
CA ALA A 192 1.06 -18.71 -11.15
C ALA A 192 -0.30 -18.48 -11.84
N GLY A 193 -1.40 -18.62 -11.12
CA GLY A 193 -2.76 -18.38 -11.62
C GLY A 193 -3.12 -16.91 -11.76
N LEU A 194 -2.50 -16.03 -11.00
CA LEU A 194 -2.74 -14.59 -11.06
C LEU A 194 -2.18 -13.95 -12.34
N ARG A 195 -1.15 -14.53 -12.95
CA ARG A 195 -0.62 -14.05 -14.23
C ARG A 195 -1.64 -14.09 -15.38
N GLY A 196 -2.68 -14.93 -15.29
CA GLY A 196 -3.72 -15.09 -16.31
C GLY A 196 -4.89 -14.13 -16.21
N CYS A 197 -5.15 -13.59 -15.03
CA CYS A 197 -6.29 -12.68 -14.82
C CYS A 197 -5.98 -11.22 -15.12
N TRP A 198 -4.72 -10.81 -14.94
CA TRP A 198 -4.29 -9.42 -15.14
C TRP A 198 -4.07 -9.03 -16.61
N ASN A 199 -3.75 -10.01 -17.49
CA ASN A 199 -3.58 -9.74 -18.93
C ASN A 199 -4.90 -9.60 -19.71
N ALA A 200 -6.06 -9.80 -19.09
CA ALA A 200 -7.35 -9.72 -19.79
C ALA A 200 -8.04 -8.34 -19.68
N ALA A 201 -7.55 -7.43 -18.85
CA ALA A 201 -8.13 -6.09 -18.69
C ALA A 201 -7.63 -5.05 -19.71
N GLY A 202 -6.73 -5.42 -20.60
CA GLY A 202 -6.09 -4.51 -21.59
C GLY A 202 -6.69 -4.48 -22.98
N ALA A 203 -7.81 -5.15 -23.27
CA ALA A 203 -8.47 -5.03 -24.58
C ALA A 203 -9.97 -5.31 -24.42
N GLY A 204 -10.79 -4.30 -24.65
CA GLY A 204 -12.25 -4.36 -24.55
C GLY A 204 -12.86 -5.56 -25.28
N GLY A 205 -13.40 -6.49 -24.55
CA GLY A 205 -14.13 -7.62 -25.09
C GLY A 205 -14.86 -8.36 -24.00
N ARG A 206 -16.19 -8.33 -24.04
CA ARG A 206 -17.07 -9.11 -23.16
C ARG A 206 -16.87 -10.59 -23.41
N GLY A 207 -16.08 -11.28 -22.59
CA GLY A 207 -15.90 -12.73 -22.63
C GLY A 207 -16.78 -13.40 -21.58
N ARG A 208 -17.84 -14.13 -22.00
CA ARG A 208 -18.61 -15.02 -21.13
C ARG A 208 -17.73 -16.20 -20.71
N CYS A 209 -17.63 -16.41 -19.41
CA CYS A 209 -17.05 -17.63 -18.86
C CYS A 209 -18.00 -18.80 -19.10
N LEU A 210 -17.68 -19.69 -20.06
CA LEU A 210 -18.38 -20.94 -20.29
C LEU A 210 -17.86 -22.02 -19.32
N ARG A 211 -18.73 -22.44 -18.40
CA ARG A 211 -18.49 -23.65 -17.60
C ARG A 211 -18.49 -24.86 -18.55
N ARG A 212 -17.40 -25.59 -18.62
CA ARG A 212 -17.40 -26.95 -19.17
C ARG A 212 -17.62 -27.93 -18.02
N HIS A 213 -18.76 -28.60 -18.05
CA HIS A 213 -18.95 -29.89 -17.39
C HIS A 213 -18.22 -30.94 -18.22
N GLY A 214 -17.33 -31.70 -17.62
CA GLY A 214 -16.74 -32.90 -18.17
C GLY A 214 -17.17 -34.11 -17.33
N VAL A 215 -17.55 -35.14 -18.01
CA VAL A 215 -17.93 -36.48 -17.56
C VAL A 215 -16.78 -37.16 -16.83
#